data_fc0bbe356c3911cd8eba7d35cd766661
#
_entry.id   fc0bbe356c3911cd8eba7d35cd766661
#
_cell.length_a   1.000
_cell.length_b   1.000
_cell.length_c   1.000
_cell.angle_alpha   90.00
_cell.angle_beta   90.00
_cell.angle_gamma   90.00
#
_symmetry.space_group_name_H-M   'P 1'
#
loop_
_entity.id
_entity.type
_entity.pdbx_description
1 polymer ?
#
loop_
_entity_poly.entity_id
_entity_poly.type
_entity_poly.pdbx_seq_one_letter_code
_entity_poly.pdbx_strand_id
1 'polypeptide(L)'
;AYEQVLAAGRQGVIMESLETNALRALFQLYYQREEYRKSLNYMDQWEALTGRKEAQITYLRATAHYQMEEFRDSLKWAIETENLSKAEGKDPKENWIYLQVVLYNELQDIDNVIRVLERMVVTWPKKQYWMHLAGMYTEKEWDDQALSAYYAIYAQGLLDKDSEIVMLSQRLLNAEVPFEAASVLEAGIDADIVEQNEKNLRLLATCYTLAQEMTK
;
A
#
# COMPACT_ATOMS: atom_id res chain seq x y z
N ALA A 1 -1.76 38.00 -6.81
CA ALA A 1 -1.20 37.94 -8.16
C ALA A 1 -1.97 36.96 -9.05
N TYR A 2 -2.01 35.63 -8.75
CA TYR A 2 -2.68 34.62 -9.62
C TYR A 2 -4.19 34.86 -9.79
N GLU A 3 -4.90 35.27 -8.75
CA GLU A 3 -6.35 35.60 -8.84
C GLU A 3 -6.60 36.82 -9.75
N GLN A 4 -5.66 37.77 -9.77
CA GLN A 4 -5.73 38.90 -10.72
C GLN A 4 -5.51 38.46 -12.17
N VAL A 5 -4.63 37.47 -12.40
CA VAL A 5 -4.43 36.87 -13.71
C VAL A 5 -5.71 36.19 -14.19
N LEU A 6 -6.38 35.41 -13.33
CA LEU A 6 -7.68 34.79 -13.68
C LEU A 6 -8.77 35.81 -13.95
N ALA A 7 -8.84 36.90 -13.19
CA ALA A 7 -9.80 37.96 -13.45
C ALA A 7 -9.58 38.61 -14.81
N ALA A 8 -8.33 38.82 -15.22
CA ALA A 8 -7.97 39.32 -16.55
C ALA A 8 -8.27 38.33 -17.67
N GLY A 9 -8.06 37.00 -17.45
CA GLY A 9 -8.40 35.94 -18.38
C GLY A 9 -9.88 35.86 -18.68
N ARG A 10 -10.73 35.93 -17.65
CA ARG A 10 -12.19 35.97 -17.80
C ARG A 10 -12.70 37.19 -18.55
N GLN A 11 -11.91 38.24 -18.64
CA GLN A 11 -12.19 39.43 -19.45
C GLN A 11 -11.63 39.33 -20.88
N GLY A 12 -11.02 38.18 -21.27
CA GLY A 12 -10.40 37.99 -22.57
C GLY A 12 -9.11 38.80 -22.79
N VAL A 13 -8.46 39.22 -21.70
CA VAL A 13 -7.29 40.11 -21.76
C VAL A 13 -5.98 39.35 -21.80
N ILE A 14 -5.98 38.05 -21.38
CA ILE A 14 -4.77 37.22 -21.33
C ILE A 14 -4.90 35.95 -22.16
N MET A 15 -3.74 35.37 -22.47
CA MET A 15 -3.69 34.09 -23.21
C MET A 15 -4.12 32.93 -22.34
N GLU A 16 -4.82 31.95 -22.90
CA GLU A 16 -5.27 30.71 -22.24
C GLU A 16 -4.14 29.98 -21.50
N SER A 17 -2.93 29.99 -22.06
CA SER A 17 -1.75 29.36 -21.41
C SER A 17 -1.40 30.02 -20.07
N LEU A 18 -1.57 31.33 -19.94
CA LEU A 18 -1.29 32.04 -18.70
C LEU A 18 -2.40 31.76 -17.66
N GLU A 19 -3.64 31.69 -18.09
CA GLU A 19 -4.78 31.32 -17.25
C GLU A 19 -4.64 29.88 -16.73
N THR A 20 -4.29 28.93 -17.60
CA THR A 20 -4.02 27.53 -17.24
C THR A 20 -2.92 27.41 -16.17
N ASN A 21 -1.81 28.15 -16.37
CA ASN A 21 -0.71 28.14 -15.40
C ASN A 21 -1.11 28.78 -14.05
N ALA A 22 -1.90 29.85 -14.09
CA ALA A 22 -2.43 30.50 -12.87
C ALA A 22 -3.36 29.57 -12.07
N LEU A 23 -4.25 28.84 -12.74
CA LEU A 23 -5.11 27.84 -12.13
C LEU A 23 -4.29 26.72 -11.47
N ARG A 24 -3.27 26.20 -12.18
CA ARG A 24 -2.36 25.19 -11.66
C ARG A 24 -1.62 25.68 -10.41
N ALA A 25 -1.10 26.88 -10.43
CA ALA A 25 -0.42 27.48 -9.26
C ALA A 25 -1.37 27.69 -8.08
N LEU A 26 -2.64 28.08 -8.35
CA LEU A 26 -3.65 28.30 -7.29
C LEU A 26 -4.06 26.98 -6.63
N PHE A 27 -4.38 25.94 -7.39
CA PHE A 27 -4.78 24.69 -6.73
C PHE A 27 -3.64 24.09 -5.91
N GLN A 28 -2.39 24.19 -6.37
CA GLN A 28 -1.21 23.76 -5.59
C GLN A 28 -1.03 24.59 -4.33
N LEU A 29 -1.15 25.91 -4.42
CA LEU A 29 -1.04 26.82 -3.28
C LEU A 29 -2.09 26.54 -2.22
N TYR A 30 -3.36 26.39 -2.63
CA TYR A 30 -4.46 26.11 -1.70
C TYR A 30 -4.36 24.70 -1.11
N TYR A 31 -3.84 23.72 -1.86
CA TYR A 31 -3.54 22.42 -1.31
C TYR A 31 -2.47 22.49 -0.20
N GLN A 32 -1.37 23.22 -0.43
CA GLN A 32 -0.30 23.42 0.57
C GLN A 32 -0.78 24.17 1.83
N ARG A 33 -1.83 24.99 1.70
CA ARG A 33 -2.47 25.70 2.82
C ARG A 33 -3.56 24.89 3.50
N GLU A 34 -3.75 23.63 3.11
CA GLU A 34 -4.79 22.75 3.62
C GLU A 34 -6.23 23.27 3.33
N GLU A 35 -6.36 24.25 2.42
CA GLU A 35 -7.64 24.78 1.95
C GLU A 35 -8.19 23.89 0.82
N TYR A 36 -8.42 22.61 1.11
CA TYR A 36 -8.68 21.55 0.11
C TYR A 36 -9.90 21.85 -0.77
N ARG A 37 -10.98 22.40 -0.22
CA ARG A 37 -12.17 22.78 -1.00
C ARG A 37 -11.86 23.80 -2.09
N LYS A 38 -11.03 24.81 -1.77
CA LYS A 38 -10.60 25.79 -2.77
C LYS A 38 -9.69 25.18 -3.80
N SER A 39 -8.77 24.31 -3.36
CA SER A 39 -7.90 23.57 -4.27
C SER A 39 -8.71 22.77 -5.30
N LEU A 40 -9.71 22.00 -4.84
CA LEU A 40 -10.62 21.23 -5.70
C LEU A 40 -11.36 22.12 -6.71
N ASN A 41 -11.89 23.25 -6.28
CA ASN A 41 -12.56 24.19 -7.16
C ASN A 41 -11.64 24.73 -8.29
N TYR A 42 -10.36 25.02 -7.96
CA TYR A 42 -9.40 25.44 -8.98
C TYR A 42 -8.96 24.28 -9.90
N MET A 43 -8.93 23.03 -9.42
CA MET A 43 -8.73 21.85 -10.27
C MET A 43 -9.90 21.69 -11.24
N ASP A 44 -11.15 21.88 -10.81
CA ASP A 44 -12.32 21.82 -11.68
C ASP A 44 -12.28 22.88 -12.77
N GLN A 45 -11.91 24.12 -12.43
CA GLN A 45 -11.73 25.18 -13.41
C GLN A 45 -10.60 24.87 -14.41
N TRP A 46 -9.50 24.27 -13.94
CA TRP A 46 -8.40 23.87 -14.79
C TRP A 46 -8.82 22.77 -15.78
N GLU A 47 -9.54 21.75 -15.32
CA GLU A 47 -10.07 20.66 -16.15
C GLU A 47 -11.08 21.21 -17.18
N ALA A 48 -11.98 22.12 -16.76
CA ALA A 48 -12.96 22.74 -17.65
C ALA A 48 -12.30 23.59 -18.75
N LEU A 49 -11.23 24.32 -18.41
CA LEU A 49 -10.52 25.17 -19.38
C LEU A 49 -9.71 24.35 -20.37
N THR A 50 -9.00 23.32 -19.89
CA THR A 50 -8.06 22.55 -20.72
C THR A 50 -8.68 21.37 -21.44
N GLY A 51 -9.86 20.90 -20.98
CA GLY A 51 -10.46 19.65 -21.43
C GLY A 51 -9.63 18.40 -21.13
N ARG A 52 -8.62 18.51 -20.24
CA ARG A 52 -7.66 17.45 -19.95
C ARG A 52 -7.81 16.93 -18.53
N LYS A 53 -7.56 15.64 -18.37
CA LYS A 53 -7.33 15.01 -17.08
C LYS A 53 -5.89 14.48 -17.04
N GLU A 54 -5.16 14.79 -16.00
CA GLU A 54 -3.80 14.30 -15.78
C GLU A 54 -3.76 13.43 -14.51
N ALA A 55 -3.17 12.24 -14.60
CA ALA A 55 -3.11 11.31 -13.48
C ALA A 55 -2.52 11.95 -12.20
N GLN A 56 -1.51 12.82 -12.33
CA GLN A 56 -0.91 13.52 -11.19
C GLN A 56 -1.89 14.51 -10.52
N ILE A 57 -2.73 15.20 -11.28
CA ILE A 57 -3.74 16.15 -10.73
C ILE A 57 -4.88 15.35 -10.10
N THR A 58 -5.29 14.26 -10.74
CA THR A 58 -6.32 13.36 -10.23
C THR A 58 -5.89 12.70 -8.91
N TYR A 59 -4.60 12.33 -8.78
CA TYR A 59 -4.04 11.88 -7.50
C TYR A 59 -4.08 12.97 -6.43
N LEU A 60 -3.73 14.22 -6.77
CA LEU A 60 -3.81 15.33 -5.83
C LEU A 60 -5.27 15.58 -5.38
N ARG A 61 -6.24 15.38 -6.29
CA ARG A 61 -7.67 15.44 -5.97
C ARG A 61 -8.06 14.32 -4.99
N ALA A 62 -7.61 13.09 -5.23
CA ALA A 62 -7.85 11.97 -4.33
C ALA A 62 -7.30 12.26 -2.94
N THR A 63 -6.06 12.74 -2.84
CA THR A 63 -5.46 13.08 -1.54
C THR A 63 -6.14 14.26 -0.86
N ALA A 64 -6.67 15.25 -1.59
CA ALA A 64 -7.46 16.34 -1.01
C ALA A 64 -8.75 15.81 -0.36
N HIS A 65 -9.46 14.89 -1.02
CA HIS A 65 -10.63 14.24 -0.44
C HIS A 65 -10.27 13.37 0.78
N TYR A 66 -9.12 12.67 0.72
CA TYR A 66 -8.62 11.90 1.87
C TYR A 66 -8.39 12.78 3.10
N GLN A 67 -7.74 13.94 2.93
CA GLN A 67 -7.49 14.89 4.02
C GLN A 67 -8.79 15.50 4.63
N MET A 68 -9.87 15.48 3.86
CA MET A 68 -11.19 15.88 4.33
C MET A 68 -12.04 14.72 4.87
N GLU A 69 -11.43 13.50 5.00
CA GLU A 69 -12.11 12.27 5.42
C GLU A 69 -13.27 11.85 4.49
N GLU A 70 -13.27 12.33 3.26
CA GLU A 70 -14.24 11.97 2.22
C GLU A 70 -13.76 10.71 1.48
N PHE A 71 -13.63 9.59 2.22
CA PHE A 71 -12.94 8.38 1.77
C PHE A 71 -13.55 7.77 0.50
N ARG A 72 -14.86 7.81 0.32
CA ARG A 72 -15.51 7.29 -0.90
C ARG A 72 -15.17 8.11 -2.13
N ASP A 73 -15.17 9.43 -2.02
CA ASP A 73 -14.79 10.30 -3.12
C ASP A 73 -13.30 10.20 -3.40
N SER A 74 -12.47 10.14 -2.36
CA SER A 74 -11.03 9.88 -2.46
C SER A 74 -10.76 8.59 -3.22
N LEU A 75 -11.42 7.48 -2.87
CA LEU A 75 -11.27 6.18 -3.54
C LEU A 75 -11.64 6.23 -5.01
N LYS A 76 -12.74 6.89 -5.35
CA LYS A 76 -13.14 7.11 -6.74
C LYS A 76 -12.03 7.77 -7.56
N TRP A 77 -11.43 8.83 -7.01
CA TRP A 77 -10.35 9.56 -7.69
C TRP A 77 -9.02 8.80 -7.67
N ALA A 78 -8.73 8.00 -6.65
CA ALA A 78 -7.56 7.11 -6.61
C ALA A 78 -7.63 6.04 -7.70
N ILE A 79 -8.80 5.43 -7.93
CA ILE A 79 -9.03 4.47 -9.01
C ILE A 79 -8.92 5.16 -10.38
N GLU A 80 -9.49 6.34 -10.53
CA GLU A 80 -9.38 7.11 -11.78
C GLU A 80 -7.93 7.49 -12.10
N THR A 81 -7.11 7.78 -11.06
CA THR A 81 -5.67 8.03 -11.22
C THR A 81 -4.94 6.84 -11.84
N GLU A 82 -5.23 5.64 -11.37
CA GLU A 82 -4.66 4.40 -11.93
C GLU A 82 -5.10 4.20 -13.38
N ASN A 83 -6.39 4.40 -13.66
CA ASN A 83 -6.95 4.23 -15.01
C ASN A 83 -6.33 5.20 -16.01
N LEU A 84 -6.17 6.47 -15.64
CA LEU A 84 -5.52 7.47 -16.47
C LEU A 84 -4.06 7.13 -16.77
N SER A 85 -3.30 6.68 -15.76
CA SER A 85 -1.91 6.24 -15.96
C SER A 85 -1.82 5.11 -16.98
N LYS A 86 -2.67 4.10 -16.83
CA LYS A 86 -2.73 2.96 -17.76
C LYS A 86 -3.15 3.37 -19.16
N ALA A 87 -4.11 4.28 -19.29
CA ALA A 87 -4.55 4.81 -20.58
C ALA A 87 -3.43 5.58 -21.31
N GLU A 88 -2.51 6.19 -20.55
CA GLU A 88 -1.30 6.82 -21.10
C GLU A 88 -0.18 5.82 -21.43
N GLY A 89 -0.39 4.51 -21.23
CA GLY A 89 0.63 3.47 -21.40
C GLY A 89 1.74 3.50 -20.35
N LYS A 90 1.46 4.07 -19.16
CA LYS A 90 2.40 4.18 -18.06
C LYS A 90 1.98 3.29 -16.90
N ASP A 91 2.96 2.71 -16.22
CA ASP A 91 2.70 2.02 -14.96
C ASP A 91 2.29 3.03 -13.89
N PRO A 92 1.23 2.74 -13.11
CA PRO A 92 0.86 3.57 -11.97
C PRO A 92 1.98 3.63 -10.94
N LYS A 93 2.13 4.77 -10.29
CA LYS A 93 3.11 4.90 -9.20
C LYS A 93 2.68 4.10 -7.98
N GLU A 94 3.66 3.56 -7.26
CA GLU A 94 3.43 2.76 -6.05
C GLU A 94 2.51 3.45 -5.03
N ASN A 95 2.79 4.73 -4.73
CA ASN A 95 2.00 5.49 -3.76
C ASN A 95 0.55 5.74 -4.22
N TRP A 96 0.26 5.72 -5.52
CA TRP A 96 -1.09 5.85 -6.04
C TRP A 96 -1.93 4.61 -5.77
N ILE A 97 -1.29 3.44 -5.92
CA ILE A 97 -1.95 2.16 -5.63
C ILE A 97 -2.07 1.96 -4.11
N TYR A 98 -1.03 2.35 -3.34
CA TYR A 98 -1.08 2.24 -1.89
C TYR A 98 -2.18 3.11 -1.25
N LEU A 99 -2.50 4.26 -1.84
CA LEU A 99 -3.65 5.06 -1.40
C LEU A 99 -4.97 4.29 -1.47
N GLN A 100 -5.15 3.41 -2.48
CA GLN A 100 -6.34 2.55 -2.55
C GLN A 100 -6.38 1.56 -1.38
N VAL A 101 -5.23 0.99 -0.98
CA VAL A 101 -5.15 0.11 0.21
C VAL A 101 -5.61 0.86 1.46
N VAL A 102 -5.08 2.07 1.68
CA VAL A 102 -5.47 2.91 2.82
C VAL A 102 -6.96 3.20 2.81
N LEU A 103 -7.49 3.60 1.66
CA LEU A 103 -8.90 3.98 1.52
C LEU A 103 -9.86 2.81 1.71
N TYR A 104 -9.53 1.61 1.17
CA TYR A 104 -10.32 0.41 1.42
C TYR A 104 -10.29 0.01 2.90
N ASN A 105 -9.14 0.21 3.57
CA ASN A 105 -9.02 -0.03 5.02
C ASN A 105 -9.90 0.94 5.84
N GLU A 106 -9.88 2.25 5.52
CA GLU A 106 -10.77 3.25 6.16
C GLU A 106 -12.26 2.91 5.93
N LEU A 107 -12.59 2.33 4.80
CA LEU A 107 -13.94 1.88 4.45
C LEU A 107 -14.28 0.49 4.99
N GLN A 108 -13.35 -0.17 5.69
CA GLN A 108 -13.50 -1.53 6.23
C GLN A 108 -13.79 -2.59 5.16
N ASP A 109 -13.31 -2.37 3.94
CA ASP A 109 -13.47 -3.27 2.79
C ASP A 109 -12.24 -4.18 2.66
N ILE A 110 -12.12 -5.14 3.59
CA ILE A 110 -10.96 -6.04 3.70
C ILE A 110 -10.71 -6.83 2.41
N ASP A 111 -11.76 -7.24 1.71
CA ASP A 111 -11.63 -8.02 0.47
C ASP A 111 -10.92 -7.21 -0.63
N ASN A 112 -11.21 -5.92 -0.74
CA ASN A 112 -10.52 -5.05 -1.67
C ASN A 112 -9.12 -4.63 -1.17
N VAL A 113 -8.88 -4.52 0.15
CA VAL A 113 -7.52 -4.37 0.72
C VAL A 113 -6.65 -5.53 0.26
N ILE A 114 -7.10 -6.78 0.46
CA ILE A 114 -6.38 -7.99 0.04
C ILE A 114 -6.09 -7.94 -1.46
N ARG A 115 -7.11 -7.72 -2.30
CA ARG A 115 -6.96 -7.68 -3.76
C ARG A 115 -5.90 -6.68 -4.24
N VAL A 116 -5.87 -5.49 -3.63
CA VAL A 116 -4.87 -4.47 -4.01
C VAL A 116 -3.50 -4.86 -3.52
N LEU A 117 -3.37 -5.38 -2.27
CA LEU A 117 -2.10 -5.84 -1.72
C LEU A 117 -1.51 -7.01 -2.51
N GLU A 118 -2.33 -7.99 -2.95
CA GLU A 118 -1.88 -9.09 -3.82
C GLU A 118 -1.23 -8.57 -5.12
N ARG A 119 -1.81 -7.55 -5.73
CA ARG A 119 -1.21 -6.88 -6.90
C ARG A 119 0.09 -6.16 -6.53
N MET A 120 0.11 -5.51 -5.36
CA MET A 120 1.27 -4.76 -4.91
C MET A 120 2.47 -5.62 -4.60
N VAL A 121 2.29 -6.79 -3.97
CA VAL A 121 3.40 -7.71 -3.66
C VAL A 121 4.03 -8.33 -4.90
N VAL A 122 3.27 -8.43 -6.00
CA VAL A 122 3.80 -8.87 -7.30
C VAL A 122 4.63 -7.77 -7.97
N THR A 123 4.15 -6.52 -7.93
CA THR A 123 4.80 -5.39 -8.62
C THR A 123 5.93 -4.78 -7.79
N TRP A 124 5.73 -4.67 -6.48
CA TRP A 124 6.69 -4.13 -5.51
C TRP A 124 6.82 -5.09 -4.32
N PRO A 125 7.66 -6.15 -4.42
CA PRO A 125 7.77 -7.20 -3.40
C PRO A 125 8.49 -6.71 -2.14
N LYS A 126 7.89 -5.73 -1.45
CA LYS A 126 8.43 -5.15 -0.21
C LYS A 126 7.88 -5.88 1.01
N LYS A 127 8.75 -6.13 2.02
CA LYS A 127 8.37 -6.74 3.30
C LYS A 127 7.09 -6.15 3.89
N GLN A 128 6.96 -4.82 3.90
CA GLN A 128 5.80 -4.14 4.48
C GLN A 128 4.46 -4.53 3.84
N TYR A 129 4.42 -4.77 2.52
CA TYR A 129 3.19 -5.15 1.81
C TYR A 129 2.83 -6.61 2.05
N TRP A 130 3.84 -7.49 2.08
CA TRP A 130 3.65 -8.88 2.46
C TRP A 130 3.16 -9.03 3.89
N MET A 131 3.74 -8.27 4.84
CA MET A 131 3.31 -8.28 6.24
C MET A 131 1.88 -7.77 6.39
N HIS A 132 1.51 -6.71 5.66
CA HIS A 132 0.15 -6.19 5.66
C HIS A 132 -0.83 -7.23 5.08
N LEU A 133 -0.49 -7.85 3.95
CA LEU A 133 -1.29 -8.90 3.31
C LEU A 133 -1.49 -10.10 4.25
N ALA A 134 -0.41 -10.57 4.89
CA ALA A 134 -0.50 -11.65 5.87
C ALA A 134 -1.39 -11.29 7.08
N GLY A 135 -1.36 -10.03 7.52
CA GLY A 135 -2.27 -9.51 8.54
C GLY A 135 -3.73 -9.58 8.12
N MET A 136 -4.03 -9.14 6.90
CA MET A 136 -5.39 -9.18 6.34
C MET A 136 -5.92 -10.61 6.17
N TYR A 137 -5.07 -11.53 5.71
CA TYR A 137 -5.43 -12.95 5.66
C TYR A 137 -5.71 -13.53 7.05
N THR A 138 -4.91 -13.15 8.06
CA THR A 138 -5.15 -13.56 9.46
C THR A 138 -6.49 -13.02 9.98
N GLU A 139 -6.84 -11.76 9.65
CA GLU A 139 -8.12 -11.15 10.04
C GLU A 139 -9.34 -11.86 9.40
N LYS A 140 -9.14 -12.42 8.21
CA LYS A 140 -10.16 -13.23 7.50
C LYS A 140 -10.15 -14.70 7.95
N GLU A 141 -9.28 -15.09 8.89
CA GLU A 141 -9.09 -16.50 9.29
C GLU A 141 -8.65 -17.40 8.11
N TRP A 142 -7.94 -16.81 7.14
CA TRP A 142 -7.36 -17.53 6.01
C TRP A 142 -5.91 -17.94 6.36
N ASP A 143 -5.81 -18.92 7.25
CA ASP A 143 -4.54 -19.30 7.88
C ASP A 143 -3.50 -19.81 6.87
N ASP A 144 -3.92 -20.58 5.87
CA ASP A 144 -3.02 -21.10 4.81
C ASP A 144 -2.41 -19.97 3.96
N GLN A 145 -3.23 -18.98 3.59
CA GLN A 145 -2.77 -17.82 2.83
C GLN A 145 -1.87 -16.93 3.70
N ALA A 146 -2.23 -16.74 4.97
CA ALA A 146 -1.41 -15.99 5.91
C ALA A 146 -0.03 -16.66 6.08
N LEU A 147 0.01 -17.96 6.27
CA LEU A 147 1.25 -18.74 6.37
C LEU A 147 2.07 -18.62 5.08
N SER A 148 1.43 -18.77 3.92
CA SER A 148 2.08 -18.64 2.62
C SER A 148 2.71 -17.26 2.42
N ALA A 149 2.03 -16.19 2.85
CA ALA A 149 2.56 -14.82 2.78
C ALA A 149 3.78 -14.64 3.70
N TYR A 150 3.73 -15.14 4.95
CA TYR A 150 4.90 -15.12 5.86
C TYR A 150 6.07 -15.93 5.31
N TYR A 151 5.79 -17.11 4.72
CA TYR A 151 6.82 -17.93 4.11
C TYR A 151 7.45 -17.25 2.89
N ALA A 152 6.65 -16.52 2.10
CA ALA A 152 7.16 -15.73 0.98
C ALA A 152 8.12 -14.61 1.42
N ILE A 153 7.90 -14.00 2.58
CA ILE A 153 8.84 -13.01 3.17
C ILE A 153 10.15 -13.70 3.54
N TYR A 154 10.06 -14.87 4.18
CA TYR A 154 11.21 -15.68 4.58
C TYR A 154 12.04 -16.12 3.36
N ALA A 155 11.39 -16.69 2.35
CA ALA A 155 12.03 -17.18 1.13
C ALA A 155 12.78 -16.07 0.34
N GLN A 156 12.38 -14.81 0.50
CA GLN A 156 13.04 -13.64 -0.07
C GLN A 156 14.17 -13.10 0.83
N GLY A 157 14.44 -13.73 1.99
CA GLY A 157 15.45 -13.27 2.93
C GLY A 157 15.11 -11.93 3.62
N LEU A 158 13.82 -11.59 3.71
CA LEU A 158 13.34 -10.32 4.26
C LEU A 158 13.01 -10.38 5.76
N LEU A 159 13.00 -11.56 6.39
CA LEU A 159 12.87 -11.69 7.84
C LEU A 159 14.22 -11.42 8.50
N ASP A 160 14.31 -10.33 9.24
CA ASP A 160 15.54 -9.81 9.84
C ASP A 160 15.46 -9.66 11.38
N LYS A 161 14.38 -10.19 12.00
CA LYS A 161 14.17 -10.13 13.44
C LYS A 161 13.91 -11.52 14.02
N ASP A 162 14.47 -11.77 15.22
CA ASP A 162 14.22 -12.96 16.02
C ASP A 162 12.73 -13.31 16.09
N SER A 163 11.92 -12.35 16.51
CA SER A 163 10.49 -12.55 16.70
C SER A 163 9.73 -12.97 15.43
N GLU A 164 10.18 -12.52 14.26
CA GLU A 164 9.54 -12.84 12.99
C GLU A 164 9.82 -14.29 12.55
N ILE A 165 11.06 -14.75 12.71
CA ILE A 165 11.46 -16.14 12.40
C ILE A 165 10.82 -17.10 13.40
N VAL A 166 10.85 -16.78 14.70
CA VAL A 166 10.20 -17.59 15.74
C VAL A 166 8.69 -17.68 15.49
N MET A 167 8.04 -16.56 15.12
CA MET A 167 6.61 -16.55 14.79
C MET A 167 6.31 -17.43 13.56
N LEU A 168 7.12 -17.35 12.51
CA LEU A 168 6.94 -18.20 11.32
C LEU A 168 7.10 -19.68 11.68
N SER A 169 8.13 -20.04 12.47
CA SER A 169 8.32 -21.41 12.94
C SER A 169 7.11 -21.91 13.74
N GLN A 170 6.55 -21.09 14.63
CA GLN A 170 5.35 -21.44 15.40
C GLN A 170 4.11 -21.61 14.50
N ARG A 171 3.94 -20.77 13.48
CA ARG A 171 2.84 -20.90 12.51
C ARG A 171 2.95 -22.18 11.68
N LEU A 172 4.17 -22.53 11.23
CA LEU A 172 4.45 -23.78 10.53
C LEU A 172 4.15 -25.00 11.42
N LEU A 173 4.52 -24.92 12.69
CA LEU A 173 4.23 -25.98 13.65
C LEU A 173 2.73 -26.16 13.87
N ASN A 174 1.97 -25.08 14.00
CA ASN A 174 0.53 -25.10 14.11
C ASN A 174 -0.18 -25.63 12.85
N ALA A 175 0.44 -25.42 11.68
CA ALA A 175 -0.01 -25.97 10.39
C ALA A 175 0.44 -27.42 10.17
N GLU A 176 0.92 -28.11 11.21
CA GLU A 176 1.39 -29.51 11.17
C GLU A 176 2.53 -29.75 10.15
N VAL A 177 3.42 -28.75 9.99
CA VAL A 177 4.62 -28.85 9.14
C VAL A 177 5.88 -28.69 10.01
N PRO A 178 6.13 -29.63 10.96
CA PRO A 178 7.15 -29.47 11.99
C PRO A 178 8.59 -29.52 11.46
N PHE A 179 8.84 -30.21 10.35
CA PHE A 179 10.17 -30.24 9.75
C PHE A 179 10.57 -28.87 9.17
N GLU A 180 9.69 -28.23 8.44
CA GLU A 180 9.89 -26.87 7.93
C GLU A 180 10.00 -25.85 9.07
N ALA A 181 9.20 -26.03 10.14
CA ALA A 181 9.28 -25.19 11.33
C ALA A 181 10.67 -25.26 11.98
N ALA A 182 11.24 -26.49 12.08
CA ALA A 182 12.59 -26.70 12.58
C ALA A 182 13.63 -26.06 11.65
N SER A 183 13.53 -26.29 10.35
CA SER A 183 14.48 -25.79 9.35
C SER A 183 14.54 -24.26 9.34
N VAL A 184 13.40 -23.59 9.41
CA VAL A 184 13.33 -22.12 9.47
C VAL A 184 13.97 -21.57 10.75
N LEU A 185 13.68 -22.20 11.90
CA LEU A 185 14.21 -21.76 13.18
C LEU A 185 15.73 -22.00 13.29
N GLU A 186 16.21 -23.18 12.84
CA GLU A 186 17.62 -23.52 12.83
C GLU A 186 18.42 -22.58 11.91
N ALA A 187 17.92 -22.32 10.70
CA ALA A 187 18.54 -21.36 9.78
C ALA A 187 18.62 -19.96 10.38
N GLY A 188 17.61 -19.54 11.14
CA GLY A 188 17.61 -18.25 11.85
C GLY A 188 18.66 -18.20 12.98
N ILE A 189 18.86 -19.30 13.69
CA ILE A 189 19.89 -19.44 14.71
C ILE A 189 21.29 -19.43 14.07
N ASP A 190 21.50 -20.19 13.02
CA ASP A 190 22.78 -20.27 12.30
C ASP A 190 23.19 -18.94 11.66
N ALA A 191 22.21 -18.12 11.29
CA ALA A 191 22.42 -16.77 10.76
C ALA A 191 22.59 -15.69 11.86
N ASP A 192 22.64 -16.06 13.13
CA ASP A 192 22.69 -15.13 14.29
C ASP A 192 21.51 -14.13 14.33
N ILE A 193 20.38 -14.42 13.66
CA ILE A 193 19.15 -13.63 13.72
C ILE A 193 18.33 -14.01 14.94
N VAL A 194 18.29 -15.31 15.25
CA VAL A 194 17.54 -15.86 16.38
C VAL A 194 18.50 -16.18 17.52
N GLU A 195 18.19 -15.66 18.70
CA GLU A 195 19.01 -15.90 19.89
C GLU A 195 18.94 -17.36 20.33
N GLN A 196 20.10 -17.98 20.65
CA GLN A 196 20.21 -19.32 21.21
C GLN A 196 19.86 -19.33 22.70
N ASN A 197 18.63 -18.98 23.04
CA ASN A 197 18.14 -19.07 24.41
C ASN A 197 17.33 -20.35 24.67
N GLU A 198 17.06 -20.64 25.93
CA GLU A 198 16.34 -21.85 26.34
C GLU A 198 14.98 -21.99 25.63
N LYS A 199 14.24 -20.89 25.45
CA LYS A 199 12.92 -20.91 24.84
C LYS A 199 13.01 -21.33 23.36
N ASN A 200 13.92 -20.75 22.60
CA ASN A 200 14.08 -21.01 21.17
C ASN A 200 14.65 -22.42 20.92
N LEU A 201 15.59 -22.88 21.77
CA LEU A 201 16.11 -24.24 21.68
C LEU A 201 15.04 -25.30 22.07
N ARG A 202 14.17 -25.03 23.03
CA ARG A 202 13.04 -25.90 23.34
C ARG A 202 12.04 -25.98 22.20
N LEU A 203 11.75 -24.85 21.55
CA LEU A 203 10.89 -24.84 20.36
C LEU A 203 11.49 -25.69 19.23
N LEU A 204 12.79 -25.53 18.96
CA LEU A 204 13.50 -26.33 17.94
C LEU A 204 13.44 -27.82 18.23
N ALA A 205 13.71 -28.22 19.49
CA ALA A 205 13.61 -29.61 19.93
C ALA A 205 12.18 -30.16 19.76
N THR A 206 11.16 -29.36 20.05
CA THR A 206 9.75 -29.74 19.87
C THR A 206 9.43 -29.95 18.39
N CYS A 207 9.89 -29.07 17.50
CA CYS A 207 9.69 -29.19 16.06
C CYS A 207 10.31 -30.49 15.52
N TYR A 208 11.55 -30.82 15.91
CA TYR A 208 12.20 -32.06 15.47
C TYR A 208 11.55 -33.31 16.06
N THR A 209 11.09 -33.28 17.32
CA THR A 209 10.40 -34.41 17.91
C THR A 209 9.11 -34.74 17.16
N LEU A 210 8.29 -33.72 16.87
CA LEU A 210 7.06 -33.90 16.13
C LEU A 210 7.32 -34.32 14.67
N ALA A 211 8.37 -33.79 14.03
CA ALA A 211 8.75 -34.22 12.70
C ALA A 211 9.11 -35.71 12.61
N GLN A 212 9.76 -36.26 13.65
CA GLN A 212 10.08 -37.70 13.71
C GLN A 212 8.84 -38.58 13.94
N GLU A 213 7.85 -38.09 14.69
CA GLU A 213 6.59 -38.81 14.93
C GLU A 213 5.72 -38.90 13.67
N MET A 214 5.72 -37.85 12.82
CA MET A 214 4.96 -37.81 11.57
C MET A 214 5.55 -38.70 10.48
N THR A 215 6.81 -39.11 10.60
CA THR A 215 7.51 -39.98 9.61
C THR A 215 7.41 -41.46 9.94
N LYS A 216 6.73 -41.84 11.02
CA LYS A 216 6.47 -43.23 11.41
C LYS A 216 5.08 -43.66 10.99
#